data_b921a40ee37051311ca6a0916a78dcb2
#
_entry.id   b921a40ee37051311ca6a0916a78dcb2
#
_cell.length_a   1.000
_cell.length_b   1.000
_cell.length_c   1.000
_cell.angle_alpha   90.00
_cell.angle_beta   90.00
_cell.angle_gamma   90.00
#
_symmetry.space_group_name_H-M   'P 1'
#
loop_
_entity.id
_entity.type
_entity.pdbx_description
1 polymer ?
#
loop_
_entity_poly.entity_id
_entity_poly.type
_entity_poly.pdbx_seq_one_letter_code
_entity_poly.pdbx_strand_id
1 'polypeptide(L)'
;MFLGESGAIALPHGGKPLVFPDDLLTDYEVPTIEKRGHFENWHEAIQTGNPACASFDFAAPLTETVLLGNIAVRFPNQQLNWDSAALR
;
A
#
# COMPACT_ATOMS: atom_id res chain seq x y z
N MET A 1 5.10 7.57 3.43
CA MET A 1 6.40 7.74 2.76
C MET A 1 7.24 6.52 3.06
N PHE A 2 7.90 5.98 2.04
CA PHE A 2 8.84 4.86 2.16
C PHE A 2 10.24 5.40 1.96
N LEU A 3 11.15 5.03 2.86
CA LEU A 3 12.56 5.44 2.83
C LEU A 3 13.40 4.20 2.47
N GLY A 4 14.20 4.32 1.43
CA GLY A 4 15.18 3.32 1.01
C GLY A 4 16.60 3.87 1.13
N GLU A 5 17.58 3.04 0.83
CA GLU A 5 19.00 3.41 0.88
C GLU A 5 19.37 4.49 -0.16
N SER A 6 18.73 4.44 -1.33
CA SER A 6 19.04 5.34 -2.45
C SER A 6 18.04 6.47 -2.65
N GLY A 7 16.93 6.47 -1.92
CA GLY A 7 15.90 7.48 -2.10
C GLY A 7 14.63 7.23 -1.31
N ALA A 8 13.60 7.97 -1.63
CA ALA A 8 12.31 7.88 -0.96
C ALA A 8 11.16 7.90 -1.96
N ILE A 9 10.05 7.26 -1.59
CA ILE A 9 8.78 7.32 -2.32
C ILE A 9 7.70 7.85 -1.39
N ALA A 10 7.04 8.92 -1.80
CA ALA A 10 5.85 9.43 -1.14
C ALA A 10 4.61 9.10 -1.96
N LEU A 11 3.57 8.61 -1.30
CA LEU A 11 2.27 8.34 -1.90
C LEU A 11 1.26 9.36 -1.39
N PRO A 12 1.00 10.45 -2.14
CA PRO A 12 -0.05 11.39 -1.78
C PRO A 12 -1.43 10.75 -1.99
N HIS A 13 -2.41 11.21 -1.23
CA HIS A 13 -3.79 10.75 -1.40
C HIS A 13 -4.32 11.12 -2.79
N GLY A 14 -4.65 10.13 -3.60
CA GLY A 14 -5.22 10.32 -4.93
C GLY A 14 -4.26 10.84 -6.01
N GLY A 15 -2.97 10.93 -5.72
CA GLY A 15 -1.94 11.38 -6.66
C GLY A 15 -1.04 10.27 -7.18
N LYS A 16 -0.16 10.65 -8.12
CA LYS A 16 0.93 9.76 -8.54
C LYS A 16 1.98 9.65 -7.44
N PRO A 17 2.69 8.52 -7.34
CA PRO A 17 3.85 8.42 -6.47
C PRO A 17 4.88 9.52 -6.80
N LEU A 18 5.43 10.12 -5.76
CA LEU A 18 6.55 11.06 -5.86
C LEU A 18 7.83 10.34 -5.45
N VAL A 19 8.85 10.44 -6.26
CA VAL A 19 10.15 9.79 -6.02
C VAL A 19 11.20 10.84 -5.76
N PHE A 20 12.09 10.58 -4.82
CA PHE A 20 13.17 11.49 -4.42
C PHE A 20 14.50 10.71 -4.33
N PRO A 21 15.57 11.20 -4.99
CA PRO A 21 15.60 12.33 -5.92
C PRO A 21 14.81 12.03 -7.22
N ASP A 22 14.39 13.06 -7.93
CA ASP A 22 13.50 12.97 -9.10
C ASP A 22 14.12 12.18 -10.27
N ASP A 23 15.45 12.16 -10.34
CA ASP A 23 16.22 11.46 -11.38
C ASP A 23 16.35 9.96 -11.14
N LEU A 24 15.94 9.46 -9.97
CA LEU A 24 16.06 8.04 -9.61
C LEU A 24 15.31 7.10 -10.56
N LEU A 25 14.27 7.60 -11.23
CA LEU A 25 13.46 6.83 -12.17
C LEU A 25 13.65 7.26 -13.64
N THR A 26 14.72 7.98 -13.97
CA THR A 26 14.94 8.49 -15.34
C THR A 26 14.94 7.35 -16.37
N ASP A 27 15.50 6.20 -16.03
CA ASP A 27 15.60 5.02 -16.91
C ASP A 27 14.51 3.97 -16.62
N TYR A 28 13.52 4.29 -15.77
CA TYR A 28 12.47 3.36 -15.40
C TYR A 28 11.15 3.71 -16.11
N GLU A 29 10.68 2.81 -16.97
CA GLU A 29 9.37 2.94 -17.58
C GLU A 29 8.29 2.50 -16.58
N VAL A 30 7.52 3.47 -16.09
CA VAL A 30 6.40 3.18 -15.18
C VAL A 30 5.29 2.45 -15.95
N PRO A 31 4.91 1.23 -15.56
CA PRO A 31 3.90 0.47 -16.27
C PRO A 31 2.55 1.19 -16.23
N THR A 32 1.89 1.24 -17.38
CA THR A 32 0.53 1.77 -17.49
C THR A 32 -0.45 0.69 -17.04
N ILE A 33 -1.20 0.97 -15.98
CA ILE A 33 -2.25 0.07 -15.48
C ILE A 33 -3.60 0.60 -15.96
N GLU A 34 -4.43 -0.29 -16.50
CA GLU A 34 -5.80 0.03 -16.86
C GLU A 34 -6.56 0.48 -15.62
N LYS A 35 -7.14 1.68 -15.70
CA LYS A 35 -7.95 2.22 -14.60
C LYS A 35 -9.29 1.50 -14.60
N ARG A 36 -9.50 0.66 -13.58
CA ARG A 36 -10.82 0.14 -13.26
C ARG A 36 -11.42 0.96 -12.13
N GLY A 37 -12.68 1.33 -12.27
CA GLY A 37 -13.42 1.96 -11.18
C GLY A 37 -13.52 1.00 -9.98
N HIS A 38 -13.31 1.52 -8.78
CA HIS A 38 -13.32 0.69 -7.57
C HIS A 38 -14.70 0.04 -7.34
N PHE A 39 -15.77 0.80 -7.54
CA PHE A 39 -17.13 0.30 -7.36
C PHE A 39 -17.57 -0.64 -8.48
N GLU A 40 -17.18 -0.34 -9.73
CA GLU A 40 -17.45 -1.20 -10.88
C GLU A 40 -16.77 -2.56 -10.70
N ASN A 41 -15.52 -2.59 -10.26
CA ASN A 41 -14.80 -3.83 -9.98
C ASN A 41 -15.45 -4.65 -8.86
N TRP A 42 -15.89 -3.97 -7.79
CA TRP A 42 -16.61 -4.63 -6.70
C TRP A 42 -17.95 -5.22 -7.17
N HIS A 43 -18.72 -4.46 -7.96
CA HIS A 43 -19.99 -4.92 -8.53
C HIS A 43 -19.79 -6.12 -9.47
N GLU A 44 -18.79 -6.06 -10.36
CA GLU A 44 -18.42 -7.16 -11.24
C GLU A 44 -18.05 -8.42 -10.44
N ALA A 45 -17.28 -8.27 -9.38
CA ALA A 45 -16.91 -9.38 -8.50
C ALA A 45 -18.12 -10.06 -7.87
N ILE A 46 -19.12 -9.30 -7.44
CA ILE A 46 -20.38 -9.86 -6.91
C ILE A 46 -21.13 -10.65 -7.99
N GLN A 47 -21.20 -10.12 -9.22
CA GLN A 47 -21.94 -10.77 -10.30
C GLN A 47 -21.26 -12.02 -10.84
N THR A 48 -19.93 -12.01 -10.90
CA THR A 48 -19.15 -13.08 -11.55
C THR A 48 -18.61 -14.12 -10.57
N GLY A 49 -18.53 -13.78 -9.28
CA GLY A 49 -17.84 -14.59 -8.26
C GLY A 49 -16.31 -14.50 -8.35
N ASN A 50 -15.77 -13.68 -9.26
CA ASN A 50 -14.32 -13.44 -9.34
C ASN A 50 -13.84 -12.54 -8.18
N PRO A 51 -12.59 -12.69 -7.72
CA PRO A 51 -12.07 -11.85 -6.66
C PRO A 51 -11.99 -10.38 -7.11
N ALA A 52 -12.44 -9.47 -6.25
CA ALA A 52 -12.23 -8.04 -6.45
C ALA A 52 -10.76 -7.67 -6.26
N CYS A 53 -10.30 -6.56 -6.88
CA CYS A 53 -8.94 -6.05 -6.70
C CYS A 53 -8.62 -5.72 -5.23
N ALA A 54 -9.62 -5.31 -4.46
CA ALA A 54 -9.52 -5.06 -3.02
C ALA A 54 -10.09 -6.24 -2.20
N SER A 55 -9.76 -7.48 -2.58
CA SER A 55 -10.13 -8.68 -1.82
C SER A 55 -9.52 -8.64 -0.41
N PHE A 56 -10.07 -9.41 0.52
CA PHE A 56 -9.53 -9.48 1.88
C PHE A 56 -8.09 -9.99 1.94
N ASP A 57 -7.68 -10.85 1.00
CA ASP A 57 -6.30 -11.32 0.91
C ASP A 57 -5.30 -10.19 0.68
N PHE A 58 -5.73 -9.13 -0.01
CA PHE A 58 -4.96 -7.92 -0.21
C PHE A 58 -5.24 -6.86 0.85
N ALA A 59 -6.51 -6.60 1.15
CA ALA A 59 -6.91 -5.49 2.00
C ALA A 59 -6.59 -5.73 3.49
N ALA A 60 -6.61 -6.99 3.96
CA ALA A 60 -6.34 -7.29 5.36
C ALA A 60 -4.88 -6.99 5.75
N PRO A 61 -3.85 -7.49 5.05
CA PRO A 61 -2.45 -7.15 5.35
C PRO A 61 -2.16 -5.65 5.21
N LEU A 62 -2.78 -4.99 4.25
CA LEU A 62 -2.64 -3.54 4.08
C LEU A 62 -3.22 -2.79 5.28
N THR A 63 -4.40 -3.16 5.73
CA THR A 63 -5.06 -2.56 6.90
C THR A 63 -4.27 -2.82 8.18
N GLU A 64 -3.77 -4.03 8.37
CA GLU A 64 -2.88 -4.39 9.47
C GLU A 64 -1.67 -3.45 9.52
N THR A 65 -0.97 -3.31 8.40
CA THR A 65 0.21 -2.43 8.30
C THR A 65 -0.12 -0.99 8.70
N VAL A 66 -1.25 -0.46 8.24
CA VAL A 66 -1.69 0.91 8.58
C VAL A 66 -2.03 1.03 10.05
N LEU A 67 -2.72 0.04 10.63
CA LEU A 67 -3.13 0.04 12.03
C LEU A 67 -1.94 -0.10 13.01
N LEU A 68 -0.84 -0.75 12.60
CA LEU A 68 0.39 -0.82 13.38
C LEU A 68 0.95 0.57 13.74
N GLY A 69 0.70 1.58 12.91
CA GLY A 69 1.02 2.96 13.22
C GLY A 69 0.39 3.45 14.53
N ASN A 70 -0.84 3.03 14.83
CA ASN A 70 -1.52 3.39 16.08
C ASN A 70 -0.87 2.75 17.33
N ILE A 71 -0.24 1.59 17.13
CA ILE A 71 0.52 0.93 18.20
C ILE A 71 1.87 1.63 18.36
N ALA A 72 2.56 1.88 17.25
CA ALA A 72 3.89 2.50 17.26
C ALA A 72 3.90 3.88 17.94
N VAL A 73 2.86 4.68 17.79
CA VAL A 73 2.72 5.99 18.47
C VAL A 73 2.73 5.86 20.00
N ARG A 74 2.31 4.74 20.56
CA ARG A 74 2.29 4.51 22.00
C ARG A 74 3.66 4.11 22.57
N PHE A 75 4.59 3.73 21.72
CA PHE A 75 5.94 3.28 22.07
C PHE A 75 7.00 4.07 21.33
N PRO A 76 7.13 5.40 21.59
CA PRO A 76 8.05 6.25 20.87
C PRO A 76 9.51 5.80 21.10
N ASN A 77 10.32 5.86 20.03
CA ASN A 77 11.73 5.50 20.04
C ASN A 77 12.04 4.04 20.44
N GLN A 78 11.07 3.16 20.28
CA GLN A 78 11.24 1.72 20.51
C GLN A 78 11.08 0.97 19.19
N GLN A 79 11.94 -0.02 18.98
CA GLN A 79 11.75 -0.99 17.91
C GLN A 79 10.72 -2.02 18.39
N LEU A 80 9.65 -2.18 17.62
CA LEU A 80 8.60 -3.16 17.88
C LEU A 80 8.78 -4.34 16.91
N ASN A 81 8.67 -5.56 17.44
CA ASN A 81 8.58 -6.76 16.63
C ASN A 81 7.11 -7.15 16.52
N TRP A 82 6.68 -7.46 15.34
CA TRP A 82 5.30 -7.83 15.07
C TRP A 82 5.22 -9.23 14.47
N ASP A 83 4.40 -10.07 15.08
CA ASP A 83 4.05 -11.39 14.54
C ASP A 83 2.66 -11.31 13.91
N SER A 84 2.61 -11.17 12.59
CA SER A 84 1.38 -11.04 11.82
C SER A 84 0.49 -12.30 11.92
N ALA A 85 1.08 -13.47 12.06
CA ALA A 85 0.31 -14.71 12.19
C ALA A 85 -0.41 -14.81 13.54
N ALA A 86 0.20 -14.28 14.59
CA ALA A 86 -0.36 -14.27 15.93
C ALA A 86 -1.07 -12.95 16.30
N LEU A 87 -0.99 -11.93 15.44
CA LEU A 87 -1.52 -10.57 15.63
C LEU A 87 -1.03 -9.92 16.94
N ARG A 88 0.25 -10.07 17.27
CA ARG A 88 0.85 -9.55 18.49
C ARG A 88 2.31 -9.15 18.33
#